data_c15d9131770f9906f0623a2810a997e9
#
_entry.id   c15d9131770f9906f0623a2810a997e9
#
_cell.length_a   1.000
_cell.length_b   1.000
_cell.length_c   1.000
_cell.angle_alpha   90.00
_cell.angle_beta   90.00
_cell.angle_gamma   90.00
#
_symmetry.space_group_name_H-M   'P 1'
#
loop_
_entity.id
_entity.type
_entity.pdbx_description
1 polymer ?
#
loop_
_entity_poly.entity_id
_entity_poly.type
_entity_poly.pdbx_seq_one_letter_code
_entity_poly.pdbx_strand_id
1 'polypeptide(L)'
;MKVKLEAIQPDADSSFKILLTPNLNELFYWHFHPEYEIVYVEADNGIRHIGDHISRYEGSDLALIGPNIPHLNFDYGVKTIAETVVVQMKEHFLGVSFFSLPEIAAINDLFERAKCGLAFYGETKKLAGERLKTLTSLNHFDQLITLLQVFNVLASSEEYIN
;
A
#
# COMPACT_ATOMS: atom_id res chain seq x y z
N MET A 1 11.80 3.67 -21.12
CA MET A 1 11.27 2.41 -20.56
C MET A 1 9.74 2.41 -20.67
N LYS A 2 9.18 1.29 -21.05
CA LYS A 2 7.73 1.21 -21.29
C LYS A 2 7.00 0.87 -19.99
N VAL A 3 6.06 1.70 -19.57
CA VAL A 3 5.17 1.44 -18.44
C VAL A 3 4.14 0.40 -18.85
N LYS A 4 3.87 -0.56 -17.98
CA LYS A 4 2.89 -1.62 -18.22
C LYS A 4 1.68 -1.46 -17.30
N LEU A 5 0.50 -1.73 -17.86
CA LEU A 5 -0.71 -1.88 -17.05
C LEU A 5 -0.67 -3.22 -16.32
N GLU A 6 -0.79 -3.21 -15.01
CA GLU A 6 -1.02 -4.40 -14.20
C GLU A 6 -2.52 -4.64 -14.08
N ALA A 7 -2.97 -5.85 -14.43
CA ALA A 7 -4.36 -6.26 -14.25
C ALA A 7 -4.53 -6.89 -12.86
N ILE A 8 -5.40 -6.28 -12.05
CA ILE A 8 -5.62 -6.71 -10.67
C ILE A 8 -7.04 -7.23 -10.50
N GLN A 9 -7.16 -8.36 -9.81
CA GLN A 9 -8.43 -8.93 -9.38
C GLN A 9 -8.39 -9.12 -7.86
N PRO A 10 -9.48 -8.83 -7.13
CA PRO A 10 -9.57 -9.17 -5.71
C PRO A 10 -9.33 -10.66 -5.48
N ASP A 11 -8.82 -11.01 -4.30
CA ASP A 11 -8.71 -12.39 -3.89
C ASP A 11 -10.11 -13.03 -3.75
N ALA A 12 -10.20 -14.36 -3.86
CA ALA A 12 -11.47 -15.07 -3.71
C ALA A 12 -12.12 -14.72 -2.37
N ASP A 13 -13.43 -14.44 -2.40
CA ASP A 13 -14.22 -14.04 -1.23
C ASP A 13 -13.70 -12.80 -0.49
N SER A 14 -12.98 -11.92 -1.20
CA SER A 14 -12.42 -10.68 -0.67
C SER A 14 -12.79 -9.49 -1.55
N SER A 15 -12.81 -8.29 -0.96
CA SER A 15 -13.01 -7.01 -1.66
C SER A 15 -11.68 -6.36 -2.10
N PHE A 16 -10.55 -6.99 -1.81
CA PHE A 16 -9.20 -6.50 -2.14
C PHE A 16 -8.24 -7.67 -2.39
N LYS A 17 -7.05 -7.35 -2.87
CA LYS A 17 -6.00 -8.32 -3.15
C LYS A 17 -4.83 -8.13 -2.18
N ILE A 18 -4.32 -9.24 -1.63
CA ILE A 18 -3.07 -9.26 -0.85
C ILE A 18 -2.01 -10.00 -1.65
N LEU A 19 -0.84 -9.38 -1.78
CA LEU A 19 0.35 -9.99 -2.35
C LEU A 19 1.44 -10.01 -1.28
N LEU A 20 2.11 -11.16 -1.14
CA LEU A 20 3.27 -11.31 -0.28
C LEU A 20 4.51 -11.51 -1.11
N THR A 21 5.55 -10.72 -0.85
CA THR A 21 6.83 -10.80 -1.54
C THR A 21 6.62 -11.20 -3.00
N PRO A 22 5.92 -10.39 -3.77
CA PRO A 22 5.63 -10.75 -5.15
C PRO A 22 6.96 -11.06 -5.80
N ASN A 23 7.09 -12.24 -6.44
CA ASN A 23 8.32 -12.71 -7.09
C ASN A 23 8.70 -11.86 -8.30
N LEU A 24 8.71 -10.55 -8.10
CA LEU A 24 9.02 -9.53 -9.10
C LEU A 24 10.43 -8.99 -8.93
N ASN A 25 11.17 -9.50 -7.92
CA ASN A 25 12.57 -9.13 -7.67
C ASN A 25 13.49 -9.37 -8.86
N GLU A 26 13.17 -10.34 -9.69
CA GLU A 26 13.96 -10.70 -10.87
C GLU A 26 13.53 -9.95 -12.12
N LEU A 27 12.38 -9.25 -12.06
CA LEU A 27 11.81 -8.53 -13.19
C LEU A 27 11.75 -7.03 -12.88
N PHE A 28 12.49 -6.25 -13.63
CA PHE A 28 12.29 -4.82 -13.64
C PHE A 28 10.89 -4.54 -14.18
N TYR A 29 9.97 -4.12 -13.30
CA TYR A 29 8.58 -3.95 -13.62
C TYR A 29 8.10 -2.53 -13.26
N TRP A 30 8.23 -1.63 -14.22
CA TRP A 30 7.66 -0.29 -14.16
C TRP A 30 6.20 -0.39 -14.61
N HIS A 31 5.26 -0.20 -13.68
CA HIS A 31 3.85 -0.50 -13.89
C HIS A 31 2.93 0.55 -13.28
N PHE A 32 1.66 0.50 -13.65
CA PHE A 32 0.58 1.27 -13.07
C PHE A 32 -0.72 0.46 -13.09
N HIS A 33 -1.67 0.84 -12.27
CA HIS A 33 -3.01 0.25 -12.21
C HIS A 33 -4.01 1.26 -11.65
N PRO A 34 -5.34 1.08 -11.91
CA PRO A 34 -6.37 2.01 -11.44
C PRO A 34 -6.72 1.85 -9.96
N GLU A 35 -6.20 0.83 -9.29
CA GLU A 35 -6.41 0.58 -7.87
C GLU A 35 -5.50 1.45 -7.01
N TYR A 36 -5.89 1.65 -5.75
CA TYR A 36 -4.98 2.10 -4.70
C TYR A 36 -4.10 0.93 -4.26
N GLU A 37 -2.89 1.23 -3.84
CA GLU A 37 -1.97 0.25 -3.30
C GLU A 37 -1.35 0.75 -2.00
N ILE A 38 -1.40 -0.08 -0.95
CA ILE A 38 -0.56 0.12 0.22
C ILE A 38 0.53 -0.95 0.21
N VAL A 39 1.78 -0.53 0.39
CA VAL A 39 2.93 -1.41 0.37
C VAL A 39 3.81 -1.17 1.60
N TYR A 40 4.17 -2.27 2.26
CA TYR A 40 5.11 -2.27 3.37
C TYR A 40 6.25 -3.26 3.08
N VAL A 41 7.47 -2.79 3.20
CA VAL A 41 8.69 -3.59 2.98
C VAL A 41 9.67 -3.39 4.13
N GLU A 42 10.35 -4.47 4.52
CA GLU A 42 11.48 -4.44 5.46
C GLU A 42 12.73 -4.91 4.72
N ALA A 43 13.73 -4.04 4.65
CA ALA A 43 15.04 -4.31 4.04
C ALA A 43 16.08 -3.36 4.63
N ASP A 44 17.34 -3.74 4.60
CA ASP A 44 18.42 -2.86 5.09
C ASP A 44 18.39 -1.50 4.39
N ASN A 45 18.21 -1.52 3.09
CA ASN A 45 18.02 -0.32 2.27
C ASN A 45 17.34 -0.68 0.95
N GLY A 46 16.71 0.32 0.34
CA GLY A 46 16.09 0.16 -0.97
C GLY A 46 15.78 1.50 -1.61
N ILE A 47 15.12 1.43 -2.77
CA ILE A 47 14.73 2.61 -3.53
C ILE A 47 13.20 2.59 -3.68
N ARG A 48 12.57 3.70 -3.31
CA ARG A 48 11.17 3.97 -3.62
C ARG A 48 11.11 4.85 -4.86
N HIS A 49 10.48 4.35 -5.92
CA HIS A 49 10.26 5.10 -7.15
C HIS A 49 8.76 5.11 -7.46
N ILE A 50 8.13 6.24 -7.23
CA ILE A 50 6.69 6.47 -7.43
C ILE A 50 6.52 7.75 -8.26
N GLY A 51 5.91 7.64 -9.43
CA GLY A 51 5.80 8.75 -10.36
C GLY A 51 7.19 9.27 -10.77
N ASP A 52 7.41 10.54 -10.60
CA ASP A 52 8.69 11.20 -10.84
C ASP A 52 9.56 11.35 -9.57
N HIS A 53 9.08 10.85 -8.44
CA HIS A 53 9.79 10.89 -7.16
C HIS A 53 10.65 9.64 -6.95
N ILE A 54 11.94 9.86 -6.69
CA ILE A 54 12.89 8.80 -6.35
C ILE A 54 13.53 9.13 -5.01
N SER A 55 13.46 8.21 -4.07
CA SER A 55 14.11 8.34 -2.77
C SER A 55 14.65 7.00 -2.27
N ARG A 56 15.54 7.06 -1.30
CA ARG A 56 16.06 5.87 -0.61
C ARG A 56 15.32 5.69 0.71
N TYR A 57 15.18 4.44 1.12
CA TYR A 57 14.71 4.11 2.46
C TYR A 57 15.72 3.18 3.15
N GLU A 58 15.68 3.17 4.47
CA GLU A 58 16.51 2.32 5.33
C GLU A 58 15.62 1.61 6.36
N GLY A 59 15.87 0.32 6.55
CA GLY A 59 15.14 -0.52 7.52
C GLY A 59 13.76 -0.94 7.06
N SER A 60 12.92 0.00 6.68
CA SER A 60 11.57 -0.27 6.18
C SER A 60 11.01 0.89 5.36
N ASP A 61 10.00 0.60 4.57
CA ASP A 61 9.23 1.62 3.87
C ASP A 61 7.74 1.31 3.89
N LEU A 62 6.94 2.35 3.93
CA LEU A 62 5.48 2.28 3.88
C LEU A 62 4.96 3.40 3.00
N ALA A 63 4.24 3.03 1.95
CA ALA A 63 3.62 3.98 1.06
C ALA A 63 2.17 3.62 0.75
N LEU A 64 1.34 4.64 0.55
CA LEU A 64 0.00 4.53 -0.02
C LEU A 64 0.01 5.23 -1.37
N ILE A 65 -0.20 4.46 -2.43
CA ILE A 65 -0.10 4.89 -3.83
C ILE A 65 -1.51 5.00 -4.39
N GLY A 66 -1.81 6.15 -4.98
CA GLY A 66 -3.10 6.38 -5.63
C GLY A 66 -3.21 5.76 -7.03
N PRO A 67 -4.40 5.85 -7.63
CA PRO A 67 -4.67 5.27 -8.94
C PRO A 67 -3.77 5.82 -10.04
N ASN A 68 -3.37 4.94 -10.94
CA ASN A 68 -2.67 5.28 -12.18
C ASN A 68 -1.32 5.99 -12.02
N ILE A 69 -0.71 5.92 -10.83
CA ILE A 69 0.65 6.43 -10.61
C ILE A 69 1.63 5.33 -11.01
N PRO A 70 2.50 5.55 -12.00
CA PRO A 70 3.55 4.58 -12.34
C PRO A 70 4.52 4.40 -11.17
N HIS A 71 4.86 3.16 -10.84
CA HIS A 71 5.79 2.86 -9.76
C HIS A 71 6.54 1.55 -9.99
N LEU A 72 7.64 1.38 -9.25
CA LEU A 72 8.39 0.14 -9.17
C LEU A 72 7.96 -0.67 -7.95
N ASN A 73 8.17 -1.99 -8.03
CA ASN A 73 8.08 -2.83 -6.85
C ASN A 73 9.16 -2.42 -5.84
N PHE A 74 8.79 -2.24 -4.58
CA PHE A 74 9.68 -1.72 -3.54
C PHE A 74 10.78 -2.69 -3.15
N ASP A 75 10.60 -3.97 -3.41
CA ASP A 75 11.57 -5.03 -3.18
C ASP A 75 12.45 -5.34 -4.40
N TYR A 76 12.32 -4.57 -5.48
CA TYR A 76 13.13 -4.77 -6.68
C TYR A 76 14.62 -4.62 -6.39
N GLY A 77 15.37 -5.69 -6.66
CA GLY A 77 16.83 -5.70 -6.50
C GLY A 77 17.32 -5.63 -5.05
N VAL A 78 16.45 -5.77 -4.06
CA VAL A 78 16.80 -5.75 -2.63
C VAL A 78 16.56 -7.10 -1.97
N LYS A 79 17.35 -7.40 -0.96
CA LYS A 79 17.11 -8.53 -0.07
C LYS A 79 16.24 -8.07 1.08
N THR A 80 15.02 -8.56 1.12
CA THR A 80 14.06 -8.25 2.19
C THR A 80 14.39 -9.03 3.47
N ILE A 81 14.10 -8.41 4.62
CA ILE A 81 14.27 -9.01 5.95
C ILE A 81 13.04 -9.86 6.28
N ALA A 82 11.87 -9.40 5.88
CA ALA A 82 10.59 -10.07 6.06
C ALA A 82 9.81 -10.06 4.74
N GLU A 83 8.69 -10.77 4.69
CA GLU A 83 7.81 -10.72 3.53
C GLU A 83 7.29 -9.32 3.29
N THR A 84 7.43 -8.83 2.06
CA THR A 84 6.79 -7.59 1.62
C THR A 84 5.29 -7.81 1.54
N VAL A 85 4.53 -6.88 2.11
CA VAL A 85 3.07 -6.94 2.09
C VAL A 85 2.55 -5.86 1.15
N VAL A 86 1.78 -6.27 0.16
CA VAL A 86 1.12 -5.37 -0.80
C VAL A 86 -0.38 -5.62 -0.73
N VAL A 87 -1.17 -4.57 -0.55
CA VAL A 87 -2.64 -4.66 -0.60
C VAL A 87 -3.14 -3.70 -1.66
N GLN A 88 -3.91 -4.23 -2.60
CA GLN A 88 -4.47 -3.46 -3.72
C GLN A 88 -6.00 -3.48 -3.63
N MET A 89 -6.63 -2.31 -3.77
CA MET A 89 -8.08 -2.15 -3.69
C MET A 89 -8.57 -1.07 -4.65
N LYS A 90 -9.77 -1.28 -5.19
CA LYS A 90 -10.43 -0.25 -6.00
C LYS A 90 -10.84 0.94 -5.14
N GLU A 91 -10.96 2.10 -5.76
CA GLU A 91 -11.63 3.24 -5.14
C GLU A 91 -13.03 2.83 -4.69
N HIS A 92 -13.41 3.23 -3.48
CA HIS A 92 -14.70 2.85 -2.88
C HIS A 92 -14.96 1.33 -2.86
N PHE A 93 -13.92 0.53 -2.60
CA PHE A 93 -14.00 -0.95 -2.64
C PHE A 93 -15.04 -1.57 -1.69
N LEU A 94 -15.53 -0.79 -0.72
CA LEU A 94 -16.62 -1.17 0.19
C LEU A 94 -17.97 -0.52 -0.16
N GLY A 95 -18.03 0.15 -1.31
CA GLY A 95 -19.21 0.87 -1.78
C GLY A 95 -19.19 2.36 -1.42
N VAL A 96 -19.78 3.17 -2.27
CA VAL A 96 -19.84 4.64 -2.10
C VAL A 96 -20.53 5.02 -0.79
N SER A 97 -21.60 4.34 -0.43
CA SER A 97 -22.35 4.61 0.80
C SER A 97 -21.50 4.42 2.06
N PHE A 98 -20.65 3.41 2.09
CA PHE A 98 -19.72 3.19 3.21
C PHE A 98 -18.74 4.36 3.35
N PHE A 99 -18.14 4.79 2.26
CA PHE A 99 -17.18 5.90 2.26
C PHE A 99 -17.83 7.27 2.54
N SER A 100 -19.15 7.36 2.52
CA SER A 100 -19.91 8.56 2.87
C SER A 100 -20.25 8.65 4.36
N LEU A 101 -19.94 7.63 5.16
CA LEU A 101 -20.19 7.62 6.59
C LEU A 101 -19.32 8.66 7.32
N PRO A 102 -19.86 9.39 8.32
CA PRO A 102 -19.06 10.37 9.07
C PRO A 102 -17.83 9.77 9.73
N GLU A 103 -17.90 8.56 10.24
CA GLU A 103 -16.80 7.85 10.89
C GLU A 103 -15.65 7.49 9.92
N ILE A 104 -15.92 7.52 8.63
CA ILE A 104 -14.97 7.18 7.55
C ILE A 104 -14.43 8.44 6.86
N ALA A 105 -14.89 9.62 7.24
CA ALA A 105 -14.49 10.88 6.58
C ALA A 105 -12.96 11.07 6.53
N ALA A 106 -12.26 10.80 7.62
CA ALA A 106 -10.80 10.93 7.66
C ALA A 106 -10.09 9.95 6.72
N ILE A 107 -10.63 8.73 6.58
CA ILE A 107 -10.11 7.72 5.63
C ILE A 107 -10.38 8.18 4.19
N ASN A 108 -11.55 8.74 3.92
CA ASN A 108 -11.85 9.28 2.60
C ASN A 108 -10.88 10.41 2.22
N ASP A 109 -10.58 11.30 3.15
CA ASP A 109 -9.58 12.37 2.95
C ASP A 109 -8.17 11.81 2.75
N LEU A 110 -7.82 10.71 3.43
CA LEU A 110 -6.57 10.00 3.22
C LEU A 110 -6.45 9.51 1.77
N PHE A 111 -7.49 8.87 1.24
CA PHE A 111 -7.49 8.39 -0.15
C PHE A 111 -7.38 9.54 -1.15
N GLU A 112 -8.02 10.68 -0.89
CA GLU A 112 -7.86 11.86 -1.75
C GLU A 112 -6.40 12.38 -1.75
N ARG A 113 -5.76 12.46 -0.59
CA ARG A 113 -4.34 12.82 -0.50
C ARG A 113 -3.43 11.81 -1.19
N ALA A 114 -3.77 10.53 -1.10
CA ALA A 114 -2.99 9.46 -1.70
C ALA A 114 -2.97 9.49 -3.23
N LYS A 115 -3.82 10.25 -3.87
CA LYS A 115 -3.76 10.50 -5.34
C LYS A 115 -2.45 11.13 -5.80
N CYS A 116 -1.69 11.73 -4.88
CA CYS A 116 -0.34 12.24 -5.13
C CYS A 116 0.76 11.27 -4.67
N GLY A 117 0.39 10.14 -4.08
CA GLY A 117 1.31 9.24 -3.38
C GLY A 117 1.70 9.77 -2.00
N LEU A 118 1.70 8.91 -1.00
CA LEU A 118 2.08 9.23 0.37
C LEU A 118 3.10 8.23 0.87
N ALA A 119 4.15 8.69 1.51
CA ALA A 119 5.09 7.85 2.23
C ALA A 119 5.06 8.19 3.72
N PHE A 120 5.00 7.18 4.56
CA PHE A 120 4.88 7.32 6.01
C PHE A 120 6.20 7.00 6.71
N TYR A 121 6.44 7.66 7.83
CA TYR A 121 7.65 7.45 8.65
C TYR A 121 7.28 7.37 10.14
N GLY A 122 8.30 7.22 10.98
CA GLY A 122 8.15 7.26 12.43
C GLY A 122 7.30 6.13 13.02
N GLU A 123 6.60 6.42 14.08
CA GLU A 123 5.73 5.46 14.78
C GLU A 123 4.54 5.04 13.92
N THR A 124 4.04 5.93 13.07
CA THR A 124 2.96 5.61 12.12
C THR A 124 3.35 4.47 11.20
N LYS A 125 4.54 4.56 10.57
CA LYS A 125 5.06 3.49 9.72
C LYS A 125 5.20 2.18 10.47
N LYS A 126 5.76 2.22 11.66
CA LYS A 126 5.97 1.03 12.49
C LYS A 126 4.65 0.36 12.85
N LEU A 127 3.70 1.12 13.39
CA LEU A 127 2.41 0.59 13.83
C LEU A 127 1.59 0.01 12.67
N ALA A 128 1.53 0.73 11.56
CA ALA A 128 0.82 0.27 10.37
C ALA A 128 1.50 -0.97 9.75
N GLY A 129 2.82 -0.97 9.67
CA GLY A 129 3.60 -2.10 9.16
C GLY A 129 3.39 -3.37 9.97
N GLU A 130 3.43 -3.29 11.29
CA GLU A 130 3.16 -4.44 12.17
C GLU A 130 1.76 -5.03 11.94
N ARG A 131 0.75 -4.18 11.75
CA ARG A 131 -0.61 -4.64 11.45
C ARG A 131 -0.71 -5.27 10.06
N LEU A 132 -0.08 -4.67 9.04
CA LEU A 132 -0.07 -5.23 7.69
C LEU A 132 0.56 -6.63 7.65
N LYS A 133 1.61 -6.87 8.41
CA LYS A 133 2.25 -8.19 8.50
C LYS A 133 1.34 -9.28 9.06
N THR A 134 0.30 -8.94 9.80
CA THR A 134 -0.62 -9.92 10.37
C THR A 134 -1.72 -10.40 9.40
N LEU A 135 -1.96 -9.67 8.31
CA LEU A 135 -3.13 -9.87 7.45
C LEU A 135 -3.32 -11.32 6.98
N THR A 136 -2.26 -11.96 6.54
CA THR A 136 -2.36 -13.30 5.96
C THR A 136 -2.65 -14.41 6.95
N SER A 137 -2.48 -14.14 8.25
CA SER A 137 -2.85 -15.07 9.33
C SER A 137 -4.31 -14.93 9.77
N LEU A 138 -5.04 -13.96 9.21
CA LEU A 138 -6.40 -13.61 9.62
C LEU A 138 -7.43 -14.16 8.62
N ASN A 139 -8.65 -14.39 9.09
CA ASN A 139 -9.80 -14.65 8.22
C ASN A 139 -10.20 -13.38 7.45
N HIS A 140 -11.05 -13.51 6.43
CA HIS A 140 -11.42 -12.39 5.56
C HIS A 140 -12.05 -11.21 6.31
N PHE A 141 -12.90 -11.46 7.31
CA PHE A 141 -13.52 -10.41 8.10
C PHE A 141 -12.45 -9.63 8.90
N ASP A 142 -11.58 -10.35 9.60
CA ASP A 142 -10.53 -9.74 10.41
C ASP A 142 -9.47 -9.03 9.55
N GLN A 143 -9.21 -9.52 8.33
CA GLN A 143 -8.39 -8.82 7.34
C GLN A 143 -8.98 -7.45 7.00
N LEU A 144 -10.28 -7.38 6.71
CA LEU A 144 -10.97 -6.13 6.42
C LEU A 144 -10.91 -5.16 7.59
N ILE A 145 -11.22 -5.63 8.81
CA ILE A 145 -11.17 -4.80 10.01
C ILE A 145 -9.75 -4.28 10.25
N THR A 146 -8.74 -5.13 10.12
CA THR A 146 -7.33 -4.74 10.30
C THR A 146 -6.92 -3.71 9.24
N LEU A 147 -7.32 -3.90 8.00
CA LEU A 147 -7.02 -2.94 6.93
C LEU A 147 -7.65 -1.57 7.21
N LEU A 148 -8.91 -1.55 7.67
CA LEU A 148 -9.58 -0.30 8.08
C LEU A 148 -8.86 0.37 9.26
N GLN A 149 -8.37 -0.40 10.23
CA GLN A 149 -7.56 0.12 11.34
C GLN A 149 -6.25 0.72 10.84
N VAL A 150 -5.59 0.09 9.88
CA VAL A 150 -4.39 0.64 9.24
C VAL A 150 -4.71 2.00 8.60
N PHE A 151 -5.76 2.07 7.79
CA PHE A 151 -6.17 3.34 7.18
C PHE A 151 -6.51 4.41 8.21
N ASN A 152 -7.15 4.05 9.31
CA ASN A 152 -7.44 5.00 10.38
C ASN A 152 -6.17 5.54 11.04
N VAL A 153 -5.17 4.70 11.27
CA VAL A 153 -3.85 5.13 11.76
C VAL A 153 -3.21 6.12 10.80
N LEU A 154 -3.19 5.79 9.50
CA LEU A 154 -2.60 6.66 8.47
C LEU A 154 -3.37 7.98 8.33
N ALA A 155 -4.70 7.93 8.37
CA ALA A 155 -5.56 9.10 8.23
C ALA A 155 -5.36 10.11 9.37
N SER A 156 -5.05 9.62 10.57
CA SER A 156 -4.86 10.44 11.78
C SER A 156 -3.43 10.95 11.95
N SER A 157 -2.51 10.54 11.08
CA SER A 157 -1.09 10.84 11.24
C SER A 157 -0.68 12.11 10.51
N GLU A 158 0.32 12.80 11.08
CA GLU A 158 1.08 13.87 10.43
C GLU A 158 2.48 13.38 9.99
N GLU A 159 2.84 12.12 10.27
CA GLU A 159 4.13 11.52 9.93
C GLU A 159 4.14 10.99 8.49
N TYR A 160 3.96 11.88 7.52
CA TYR A 160 4.00 11.53 6.10
C TYR A 160 4.61 12.62 5.23
N ILE A 161 5.03 12.23 4.04
CA ILE A 161 5.44 13.11 2.95
C ILE A 161 4.68 12.74 1.67
N ASN A 162 4.46 13.75 0.83
CA ASN A 162 3.87 13.59 -0.50
C ASN A 162 4.95 13.27 -1.53
#